data_1835a3415ddf5b5622e9b394b7918c5e
#
_entry.id   1835a3415ddf5b5622e9b394b7918c5e
#
_cell.length_a   1.000
_cell.length_b   1.000
_cell.length_c   1.000
_cell.angle_alpha   90.00
_cell.angle_beta   90.00
_cell.angle_gamma   90.00
#
_symmetry.space_group_name_H-M   'P 1'
#
loop_
_entity.id
_entity.type
_entity.pdbx_description
1 polymer ?
#
loop_
_entity_poly.entity_id
_entity_poly.type
_entity_poly.pdbx_seq_one_letter_code
_entity_poly.pdbx_strand_id
1 'polypeptide(L)'
;ICETSSRHVAMKHASPQPFEKAFPQTNHPDLPPSAASLINNRVITVEEAEQLIADSLETLPSETVSIEDALGRVLRETLRADRNAPPFNRSTFDGIALSYAAIEQGRSAFPITGTAFAGSPRLSLDDSNACVEIMTGAPLPDQADCVVKVEDLDIVDGTARIREGTPLDRGHGVHPEASDCQAGQVLLEPGCQLTAKELSIAASIGKAELLVSQIPRISIFTTGDELVPIAAQPLPHQIRRSNDLALDSALDSTGYVQTRRFHILDDLKETESVIASILEQSDIIILAGGISKGKRDFLPEALETAGVSKSFQWVAQRPGKPLWFGDYTINDRKSYVFALPGNPVSCFT
;
A
#
# COMPACT_ATOMS: atom_id res chain seq x y z
N ILE A 1 -5.61 25.48 21.07
CA ILE A 1 -6.71 24.65 21.62
C ILE A 1 -7.32 23.99 20.40
N CYS A 2 -6.92 22.73 20.12
CA CYS A 2 -7.38 21.95 19.01
C CYS A 2 -8.08 20.73 19.60
N GLU A 3 -9.43 20.71 19.52
CA GLU A 3 -10.23 19.56 19.93
C GLU A 3 -10.14 18.47 18.85
N THR A 4 -9.55 17.35 19.21
CA THR A 4 -9.52 16.13 18.38
C THR A 4 -10.83 15.38 18.53
N SER A 5 -11.67 15.43 17.52
CA SER A 5 -12.89 14.63 17.42
C SER A 5 -12.53 13.18 17.01
N SER A 6 -12.51 12.30 18.00
CA SER A 6 -12.40 10.84 17.78
C SER A 6 -13.74 10.29 17.26
N ARG A 7 -13.83 9.95 15.99
CA ARG A 7 -14.95 9.17 15.46
C ARG A 7 -14.74 7.69 15.78
N HIS A 8 -15.38 7.21 16.84
CA HIS A 8 -15.57 5.79 17.09
C HIS A 8 -16.62 5.25 16.11
N VAL A 9 -16.18 4.44 15.15
CA VAL A 9 -17.09 3.63 14.33
C VAL A 9 -17.48 2.41 15.15
N ALA A 10 -18.71 2.39 15.65
CA ALA A 10 -19.28 1.25 16.34
C ALA A 10 -19.64 0.16 15.32
N MET A 11 -18.84 -0.90 15.23
CA MET A 11 -19.20 -2.12 14.52
C MET A 11 -20.24 -2.90 15.33
N LYS A 12 -21.43 -3.07 14.78
CA LYS A 12 -22.47 -3.94 15.32
C LYS A 12 -22.04 -5.41 15.13
N HIS A 13 -21.88 -6.13 16.22
CA HIS A 13 -21.75 -7.57 16.22
C HIS A 13 -23.07 -8.20 15.74
N ALA A 14 -23.03 -8.84 14.58
CA ALA A 14 -24.10 -9.70 14.13
C ALA A 14 -23.87 -11.11 14.71
N SER A 15 -24.89 -11.65 15.37
CA SER A 15 -24.91 -13.01 15.87
C SER A 15 -24.99 -14.01 14.72
N PRO A 16 -24.29 -15.17 14.77
CA PRO A 16 -24.34 -16.17 13.71
C PRO A 16 -25.72 -16.85 13.65
N GLN A 17 -26.31 -16.87 12.47
CA GLN A 17 -27.50 -17.68 12.15
C GLN A 17 -27.06 -19.10 11.76
N PRO A 18 -27.82 -20.15 12.12
CA PRO A 18 -27.50 -21.53 11.73
C PRO A 18 -27.77 -21.78 10.25
N PHE A 19 -26.81 -22.41 9.57
CA PHE A 19 -26.89 -22.78 8.17
C PHE A 19 -27.41 -24.22 8.04
N GLU A 20 -28.62 -24.40 7.49
CA GLU A 20 -29.07 -25.65 6.88
C GLU A 20 -29.18 -25.44 5.37
N LYS A 21 -28.39 -26.18 4.56
CA LYS A 21 -28.80 -26.69 3.26
C LYS A 21 -27.77 -27.62 2.61
N ALA A 22 -28.31 -28.68 1.99
CA ALA A 22 -27.67 -29.83 1.40
C ALA A 22 -26.83 -29.54 0.13
N PHE A 23 -25.76 -30.31 -0.04
CA PHE A 23 -24.85 -30.27 -1.20
C PHE A 23 -25.20 -31.35 -2.24
N PRO A 24 -25.01 -31.12 -3.55
CA PRO A 24 -25.03 -32.14 -4.57
C PRO A 24 -23.66 -32.86 -4.68
N GLN A 25 -23.69 -34.17 -4.80
CA GLN A 25 -22.51 -34.99 -5.06
C GLN A 25 -22.08 -34.83 -6.51
N THR A 26 -20.84 -34.40 -6.75
CA THR A 26 -20.22 -34.42 -8.09
C THR A 26 -19.09 -35.45 -8.12
N ASN A 27 -19.24 -36.47 -8.98
CA ASN A 27 -18.21 -37.43 -9.35
C ASN A 27 -17.19 -36.76 -10.26
N HIS A 28 -15.92 -36.73 -9.88
CA HIS A 28 -14.80 -36.36 -10.77
C HIS A 28 -14.02 -37.58 -11.25
N PRO A 29 -13.62 -37.64 -12.54
CA PRO A 29 -12.83 -38.73 -13.08
C PRO A 29 -11.33 -38.58 -12.71
N ASP A 30 -10.66 -39.73 -12.56
CA ASP A 30 -9.27 -39.91 -12.22
C ASP A 30 -8.31 -39.16 -13.15
N LEU A 31 -7.53 -38.23 -12.60
CA LEU A 31 -6.35 -37.60 -13.23
C LEU A 31 -5.07 -38.37 -12.85
N PRO A 32 -4.12 -38.55 -13.78
CA PRO A 32 -2.85 -39.25 -13.50
C PRO A 32 -1.99 -38.41 -12.53
N PRO A 33 -1.15 -39.07 -11.67
CA PRO A 33 -0.34 -38.35 -10.70
C PRO A 33 0.68 -37.48 -11.41
N SER A 34 0.58 -36.16 -11.21
CA SER A 34 1.52 -35.16 -11.70
C SER A 34 2.84 -35.26 -10.91
N ALA A 35 3.93 -34.72 -11.47
CA ALA A 35 5.25 -34.64 -10.82
C ALA A 35 5.23 -34.01 -9.40
N ALA A 36 4.15 -33.31 -9.05
CA ALA A 36 3.86 -32.76 -7.72
C ALA A 36 3.77 -33.84 -6.62
N SER A 37 3.38 -35.10 -6.94
CA SER A 37 3.22 -36.14 -5.92
C SER A 37 4.54 -36.62 -5.30
N LEU A 38 5.68 -36.35 -5.93
CA LEU A 38 7.02 -36.77 -5.45
C LEU A 38 7.63 -35.76 -4.46
N ILE A 39 7.14 -34.52 -4.40
CA ILE A 39 7.65 -33.47 -3.50
C ILE A 39 6.97 -33.54 -2.11
N ASN A 40 5.86 -34.20 -2.01
CA ASN A 40 4.88 -34.14 -0.91
C ASN A 40 5.37 -34.57 0.50
N ASN A 41 6.55 -35.21 0.65
CA ASN A 41 7.09 -35.61 1.95
C ASN A 41 8.57 -35.21 2.17
N ARG A 42 9.17 -34.45 1.27
CA ARG A 42 10.53 -33.96 1.40
C ARG A 42 10.56 -32.74 2.34
N VAL A 43 11.62 -32.63 3.12
CA VAL A 43 11.94 -31.37 3.82
C VAL A 43 12.63 -30.45 2.81
N ILE A 44 12.04 -29.29 2.56
CA ILE A 44 12.57 -28.28 1.64
C ILE A 44 13.28 -27.17 2.41
N THR A 45 14.12 -26.36 1.75
CA THR A 45 14.74 -25.20 2.39
C THR A 45 13.74 -24.04 2.54
N VAL A 46 14.10 -23.01 3.29
CA VAL A 46 13.27 -21.80 3.43
C VAL A 46 13.14 -21.11 2.07
N GLU A 47 14.24 -20.98 1.35
CA GLU A 47 14.29 -20.36 0.01
C GLU A 47 13.43 -21.13 -1.00
N GLU A 48 13.46 -22.48 -0.96
CA GLU A 48 12.57 -23.30 -1.80
C GLU A 48 11.09 -23.08 -1.45
N ALA A 49 10.77 -22.94 -0.16
CA ALA A 49 9.41 -22.68 0.29
C ALA A 49 8.90 -21.29 -0.16
N GLU A 50 9.72 -20.26 0.03
CA GLU A 50 9.43 -18.90 -0.44
C GLU A 50 9.20 -18.85 -1.94
N GLN A 51 10.05 -19.54 -2.72
CA GLN A 51 9.91 -19.59 -4.18
C GLN A 51 8.61 -20.30 -4.60
N LEU A 52 8.29 -21.45 -3.99
CA LEU A 52 7.05 -22.18 -4.29
C LEU A 52 5.80 -21.36 -3.94
N ILE A 53 5.82 -20.62 -2.83
CA ILE A 53 4.75 -19.70 -2.48
C ILE A 53 4.64 -18.59 -3.54
N ALA A 54 5.74 -17.91 -3.83
CA ALA A 54 5.76 -16.79 -4.78
C ALA A 54 5.27 -17.19 -6.18
N ASP A 55 5.71 -18.35 -6.67
CA ASP A 55 5.33 -18.89 -7.99
C ASP A 55 3.85 -19.28 -8.07
N SER A 56 3.21 -19.57 -6.92
CA SER A 56 1.79 -19.93 -6.87
C SER A 56 0.85 -18.73 -6.76
N LEU A 57 1.36 -17.57 -6.34
CA LEU A 57 0.53 -16.39 -6.08
C LEU A 57 0.03 -15.75 -7.38
N GLU A 58 -1.26 -15.43 -7.38
CA GLU A 58 -1.90 -14.65 -8.43
C GLU A 58 -2.27 -13.28 -7.89
N THR A 59 -2.27 -12.30 -8.78
CA THR A 59 -2.66 -10.94 -8.40
C THR A 59 -4.17 -10.86 -8.18
N LEU A 60 -4.60 -10.37 -7.03
CA LEU A 60 -6.01 -10.15 -6.73
C LEU A 60 -6.68 -9.19 -7.73
N PRO A 61 -8.00 -9.26 -7.92
CA PRO A 61 -8.74 -8.28 -8.70
C PRO A 61 -8.48 -6.86 -8.24
N SER A 62 -8.74 -5.90 -9.12
CA SER A 62 -8.64 -4.48 -8.80
C SER A 62 -9.99 -3.90 -8.40
N GLU A 63 -9.94 -2.80 -7.66
CA GLU A 63 -11.08 -1.97 -7.30
C GLU A 63 -10.70 -0.50 -7.33
N THR A 64 -11.69 0.38 -7.49
CA THR A 64 -11.48 1.83 -7.42
C THR A 64 -11.81 2.31 -6.01
N VAL A 65 -10.90 3.08 -5.42
CA VAL A 65 -11.08 3.67 -4.09
C VAL A 65 -10.79 5.17 -4.14
N SER A 66 -11.33 5.92 -3.17
CA SER A 66 -10.93 7.32 -2.99
C SER A 66 -9.44 7.42 -2.65
N ILE A 67 -8.80 8.54 -3.00
CA ILE A 67 -7.39 8.75 -2.65
C ILE A 67 -7.16 8.73 -1.13
N GLU A 68 -8.16 9.15 -0.34
CA GLU A 68 -8.10 9.14 1.13
C GLU A 68 -8.09 7.72 1.71
N ASP A 69 -8.67 6.73 1.00
CA ASP A 69 -8.71 5.33 1.41
C ASP A 69 -7.60 4.48 0.76
N ALA A 70 -6.72 5.11 -0.03
CA ALA A 70 -5.71 4.40 -0.82
C ALA A 70 -4.38 4.17 -0.09
N LEU A 71 -4.19 4.69 1.12
CA LEU A 71 -2.94 4.51 1.87
C LEU A 71 -2.65 3.02 2.14
N GLY A 72 -1.43 2.58 1.81
CA GLY A 72 -0.99 1.19 1.98
C GLY A 72 -1.46 0.23 0.88
N ARG A 73 -2.37 0.67 -0.01
CA ARG A 73 -2.87 -0.14 -1.13
C ARG A 73 -1.80 -0.28 -2.23
N VAL A 74 -1.98 -1.25 -3.10
CA VAL A 74 -1.08 -1.48 -4.25
C VAL A 74 -1.73 -0.93 -5.51
N LEU A 75 -1.07 0.01 -6.17
CA LEU A 75 -1.54 0.66 -7.40
C LEU A 75 -1.67 -0.34 -8.57
N ARG A 76 -2.73 -0.21 -9.37
CA ARG A 76 -3.02 -1.08 -10.53
C ARG A 76 -3.15 -0.31 -11.84
N GLU A 77 -2.86 0.99 -11.83
CA GLU A 77 -2.84 1.84 -13.02
C GLU A 77 -1.52 2.59 -13.13
N THR A 78 -1.21 3.10 -14.33
CA THR A 78 -0.06 3.99 -14.53
C THR A 78 -0.50 5.43 -14.32
N LEU A 79 0.14 6.17 -13.42
CA LEU A 79 -0.10 7.58 -13.22
C LEU A 79 0.90 8.42 -14.03
N ARG A 80 0.35 9.38 -14.79
CA ARG A 80 1.14 10.29 -15.62
C ARG A 80 0.87 11.74 -15.23
N ALA A 81 1.88 12.58 -15.38
CA ALA A 81 1.75 14.02 -15.19
C ALA A 81 0.68 14.57 -16.17
N ASP A 82 -0.32 15.24 -15.64
CA ASP A 82 -1.40 15.88 -16.41
C ASP A 82 -0.91 17.15 -17.13
N ARG A 83 0.15 17.78 -16.61
CA ARG A 83 0.79 18.99 -17.11
C ARG A 83 2.26 19.04 -16.69
N ASN A 84 3.00 20.03 -17.22
CA ASN A 84 4.36 20.31 -16.76
C ASN A 84 4.38 20.68 -15.27
N ALA A 85 5.42 20.28 -14.57
CA ALA A 85 5.70 20.72 -13.19
C ALA A 85 7.14 21.29 -13.12
N PRO A 86 7.29 22.54 -12.67
CA PRO A 86 6.22 23.53 -12.51
C PRO A 86 5.55 23.86 -13.86
N PRO A 87 4.28 24.35 -13.84
CA PRO A 87 3.52 24.62 -15.08
C PRO A 87 3.93 25.94 -15.80
N PHE A 88 4.85 26.67 -15.24
CA PHE A 88 5.43 27.92 -15.76
C PHE A 88 6.76 28.21 -15.06
N ASN A 89 7.59 29.07 -15.65
CA ASN A 89 8.73 29.62 -14.96
C ASN A 89 8.28 30.42 -13.72
N ARG A 90 8.83 30.13 -12.55
CA ARG A 90 8.42 30.77 -11.29
C ARG A 90 9.63 31.27 -10.51
N SER A 91 9.40 32.30 -9.67
CA SER A 91 10.42 32.78 -8.76
C SER A 91 10.74 31.78 -7.64
N THR A 92 12.02 31.65 -7.33
CA THR A 92 12.49 30.90 -6.15
C THR A 92 12.70 31.80 -4.92
N PHE A 93 12.65 33.11 -5.08
CA PHE A 93 12.90 34.12 -4.03
C PHE A 93 11.82 35.19 -4.04
N ASP A 94 11.65 35.88 -2.94
CA ASP A 94 11.03 37.18 -2.87
C ASP A 94 12.03 38.25 -3.34
N GLY A 95 11.61 39.15 -4.20
CA GLY A 95 12.51 40.18 -4.73
C GLY A 95 11.95 40.92 -5.94
N ILE A 96 12.76 41.11 -6.98
CA ILE A 96 12.34 41.73 -8.24
C ILE A 96 12.64 40.84 -9.43
N ALA A 97 11.70 40.74 -10.36
CA ALA A 97 11.89 40.12 -11.66
C ALA A 97 12.19 41.20 -12.72
N LEU A 98 13.21 40.98 -13.55
CA LEU A 98 13.68 41.94 -14.55
C LEU A 98 14.29 41.22 -15.75
N SER A 99 14.61 42.01 -16.80
CA SER A 99 15.39 41.53 -17.92
C SER A 99 16.88 41.58 -17.61
N TYR A 100 17.56 40.43 -17.66
CA TYR A 100 19.02 40.36 -17.43
C TYR A 100 19.82 41.17 -18.44
N ALA A 101 19.31 41.37 -19.68
CA ALA A 101 19.91 42.19 -20.70
C ALA A 101 20.10 43.65 -20.25
N ALA A 102 19.22 44.19 -19.39
CA ALA A 102 19.41 45.55 -18.86
C ALA A 102 20.59 45.61 -17.86
N ILE A 103 20.84 44.56 -17.09
CA ILE A 103 22.01 44.46 -16.24
C ILE A 103 23.31 44.38 -17.07
N GLU A 104 23.32 43.59 -18.15
CA GLU A 104 24.47 43.49 -19.07
C GLU A 104 24.82 44.86 -19.69
N GLN A 105 23.83 45.75 -19.85
CA GLN A 105 23.99 47.12 -20.31
C GLN A 105 24.44 48.09 -19.20
N GLY A 106 24.75 47.58 -18.00
CA GLY A 106 25.24 48.34 -16.86
C GLY A 106 24.17 49.01 -15.98
N ARG A 107 22.89 48.65 -16.15
CA ARG A 107 21.80 49.18 -15.32
C ARG A 107 21.80 48.49 -13.97
N SER A 108 21.70 49.26 -12.90
CA SER A 108 21.61 48.75 -11.51
C SER A 108 20.38 49.24 -10.75
N ALA A 109 19.58 50.14 -11.34
CA ALA A 109 18.37 50.70 -10.69
C ALA A 109 17.17 50.58 -11.62
N PHE A 110 16.05 50.06 -11.09
CA PHE A 110 14.88 49.68 -11.84
C PHE A 110 13.60 50.20 -11.14
N PRO A 111 12.76 51.03 -11.81
CA PRO A 111 11.43 51.38 -11.31
C PRO A 111 10.58 50.11 -11.13
N ILE A 112 9.86 50.00 -10.02
CA ILE A 112 8.90 48.92 -9.77
C ILE A 112 7.58 49.30 -10.40
N THR A 113 7.09 48.48 -11.38
CA THR A 113 5.87 48.74 -12.13
C THR A 113 4.67 47.92 -11.68
N GLY A 114 4.85 46.95 -10.78
CA GLY A 114 3.80 46.10 -10.26
C GLY A 114 4.33 45.07 -9.32
N THR A 115 3.44 44.23 -8.76
CA THR A 115 3.79 43.13 -7.85
C THR A 115 3.13 41.84 -8.30
N ALA A 116 3.93 40.78 -8.49
CA ALA A 116 3.47 39.44 -8.86
C ALA A 116 3.40 38.53 -7.64
N PHE A 117 2.25 37.94 -7.41
CA PHE A 117 2.00 37.00 -6.30
C PHE A 117 1.81 35.57 -6.81
N ALA A 118 2.13 34.58 -5.98
CA ALA A 118 1.75 33.20 -6.21
C ALA A 118 0.22 33.09 -6.32
N GLY A 119 -0.26 32.34 -7.33
CA GLY A 119 -1.70 32.20 -7.58
C GLY A 119 -2.34 33.35 -8.39
N SER A 120 -1.60 34.39 -8.73
CA SER A 120 -2.05 35.44 -9.63
C SER A 120 -1.72 35.14 -11.10
N PRO A 121 -2.47 35.72 -12.05
CA PRO A 121 -2.08 35.67 -13.46
C PRO A 121 -0.68 36.24 -13.70
N ARG A 122 -0.01 35.76 -14.74
CA ARG A 122 1.29 36.26 -15.17
C ARG A 122 1.19 37.72 -15.58
N LEU A 123 2.10 38.54 -15.09
CA LEU A 123 2.26 39.94 -15.52
C LEU A 123 3.16 40.06 -16.75
N SER A 124 3.17 41.21 -17.40
CA SER A 124 4.13 41.58 -18.45
C SER A 124 5.12 42.61 -17.93
N LEU A 125 6.38 42.49 -18.32
CA LEU A 125 7.40 43.51 -18.14
C LEU A 125 7.53 44.32 -19.46
N ASP A 126 6.66 45.30 -19.62
CA ASP A 126 6.56 46.06 -20.91
C ASP A 126 7.76 46.98 -21.15
N ASP A 127 8.44 47.42 -20.10
CA ASP A 127 9.69 48.19 -20.18
C ASP A 127 10.85 47.36 -19.62
N SER A 128 11.79 46.98 -20.47
CA SER A 128 13.01 46.26 -20.07
C SER A 128 13.91 47.00 -19.06
N ASN A 129 13.69 48.32 -18.89
CA ASN A 129 14.42 49.14 -17.90
C ASN A 129 13.70 49.24 -16.55
N ALA A 130 12.54 48.60 -16.39
CA ALA A 130 11.79 48.50 -15.17
C ALA A 130 11.93 47.08 -14.55
N CYS A 131 11.28 46.87 -13.43
CA CYS A 131 11.16 45.56 -12.76
C CYS A 131 9.74 45.38 -12.22
N VAL A 132 9.41 44.14 -11.93
CA VAL A 132 8.19 43.74 -11.21
C VAL A 132 8.64 43.14 -9.87
N GLU A 133 8.11 43.64 -8.77
CA GLU A 133 8.27 42.99 -7.48
C GLU A 133 7.63 41.60 -7.57
N ILE A 134 8.32 40.57 -7.04
CA ILE A 134 7.86 39.19 -7.22
C ILE A 134 8.02 38.40 -5.93
N MET A 135 6.99 37.63 -5.59
CA MET A 135 7.01 36.73 -4.44
C MET A 135 7.37 35.30 -4.86
N THR A 136 7.95 34.55 -3.96
CA THR A 136 8.30 33.14 -4.14
C THR A 136 7.10 32.34 -4.66
N GLY A 137 7.33 31.55 -5.72
CA GLY A 137 6.28 30.76 -6.37
C GLY A 137 5.41 31.51 -7.37
N ALA A 138 5.53 32.83 -7.48
CA ALA A 138 4.80 33.61 -8.46
C ALA A 138 5.28 33.31 -9.89
N PRO A 139 4.37 33.33 -10.92
CA PRO A 139 4.77 33.22 -12.31
C PRO A 139 5.74 34.36 -12.68
N LEU A 140 6.83 34.00 -13.33
CA LEU A 140 7.79 34.97 -13.85
C LEU A 140 7.07 35.86 -14.90
N PRO A 141 7.14 37.20 -14.80
CA PRO A 141 6.58 38.07 -15.80
C PRO A 141 7.12 37.80 -17.20
N ASP A 142 6.29 38.01 -18.21
CA ASP A 142 6.76 37.91 -19.60
C ASP A 142 7.90 38.90 -19.84
N GLN A 143 8.93 38.49 -20.59
CA GLN A 143 10.16 39.24 -20.87
C GLN A 143 11.13 39.41 -19.68
N ALA A 144 10.78 38.95 -18.45
CA ALA A 144 11.74 38.81 -17.38
C ALA A 144 12.44 37.43 -17.45
N ASP A 145 13.72 37.41 -17.18
CA ASP A 145 14.54 36.19 -17.20
C ASP A 145 15.57 36.13 -16.05
N CYS A 146 15.42 37.03 -15.06
CA CYS A 146 16.24 37.06 -13.86
C CYS A 146 15.42 37.54 -12.66
N VAL A 147 15.64 36.94 -11.51
CA VAL A 147 15.06 37.39 -10.24
C VAL A 147 16.19 37.71 -9.26
N VAL A 148 16.18 38.93 -8.76
CA VAL A 148 17.10 39.38 -7.72
C VAL A 148 16.38 39.35 -6.39
N LYS A 149 16.93 38.64 -5.41
CA LYS A 149 16.31 38.50 -4.08
C LYS A 149 16.32 39.82 -3.30
N VAL A 150 15.33 39.99 -2.42
CA VAL A 150 15.11 41.23 -1.66
C VAL A 150 16.32 41.61 -0.81
N GLU A 151 17.09 40.67 -0.31
CA GLU A 151 18.31 40.89 0.52
C GLU A 151 19.43 41.58 -0.25
N ASP A 152 19.41 41.48 -1.59
CA ASP A 152 20.42 42.09 -2.47
C ASP A 152 19.97 43.43 -3.07
N LEU A 153 18.89 44.01 -2.54
CA LEU A 153 18.26 45.22 -3.03
C LEU A 153 18.26 46.33 -1.97
N ASP A 154 18.32 47.56 -2.45
CA ASP A 154 17.91 48.75 -1.73
C ASP A 154 16.73 49.36 -2.46
N ILE A 155 15.58 49.40 -1.78
CA ILE A 155 14.33 49.92 -2.38
C ILE A 155 14.00 51.26 -1.75
N VAL A 156 13.97 52.32 -2.60
CA VAL A 156 13.67 53.69 -2.18
C VAL A 156 12.74 54.34 -3.23
N ASP A 157 11.67 54.94 -2.79
CA ASP A 157 10.70 55.68 -3.63
C ASP A 157 10.25 54.91 -4.88
N GLY A 158 9.89 53.63 -4.71
CA GLY A 158 9.40 52.78 -5.79
C GLY A 158 10.48 52.36 -6.81
N THR A 159 11.75 52.54 -6.49
CA THR A 159 12.89 52.13 -7.34
C THR A 159 13.70 51.11 -6.57
N ALA A 160 13.94 49.94 -7.16
CA ALA A 160 14.84 48.92 -6.63
C ALA A 160 16.23 49.07 -7.22
N ARG A 161 17.24 49.16 -6.35
CA ARG A 161 18.66 49.24 -6.72
C ARG A 161 19.34 47.94 -6.29
N ILE A 162 20.00 47.30 -7.24
CA ILE A 162 20.80 46.10 -6.98
C ILE A 162 22.10 46.55 -6.26
N ARG A 163 22.43 45.86 -5.15
CA ARG A 163 23.64 46.12 -4.40
C ARG A 163 24.89 45.75 -5.19
N GLU A 164 25.94 46.55 -5.05
CA GLU A 164 27.19 46.31 -5.74
C GLU A 164 27.81 44.94 -5.36
N GLY A 165 28.29 44.18 -6.35
CA GLY A 165 28.91 42.88 -6.16
C GLY A 165 27.91 41.71 -6.04
N THR A 166 26.60 41.95 -6.22
CA THR A 166 25.63 40.84 -6.27
C THR A 166 25.89 39.95 -7.50
N PRO A 167 26.18 38.65 -7.31
CA PRO A 167 26.42 37.74 -8.43
C PRO A 167 25.09 37.40 -9.11
N LEU A 168 24.96 37.75 -10.36
CA LEU A 168 23.78 37.54 -11.16
C LEU A 168 24.14 36.95 -12.52
N ASP A 169 23.28 36.06 -13.01
CA ASP A 169 23.34 35.49 -14.35
C ASP A 169 21.92 35.37 -14.94
N ARG A 170 21.83 35.07 -16.22
CA ARG A 170 20.55 34.80 -16.86
C ARG A 170 19.94 33.54 -16.26
N GLY A 171 18.68 33.61 -15.85
CA GLY A 171 17.99 32.53 -15.17
C GLY A 171 18.18 32.52 -13.65
N HIS A 172 18.97 33.47 -13.09
CA HIS A 172 19.12 33.56 -11.65
C HIS A 172 17.77 33.67 -10.93
N GLY A 173 17.56 32.87 -9.89
CA GLY A 173 16.33 32.88 -9.12
C GLY A 173 15.08 32.36 -9.83
N VAL A 174 15.23 31.78 -11.01
CA VAL A 174 14.12 31.22 -11.81
C VAL A 174 14.11 29.69 -11.68
N HIS A 175 12.97 29.13 -11.29
CA HIS A 175 12.69 27.69 -11.40
C HIS A 175 12.00 27.46 -12.76
N PRO A 176 12.66 26.78 -13.70
CA PRO A 176 12.13 26.64 -15.06
C PRO A 176 10.88 25.80 -15.14
N GLU A 177 10.00 26.11 -16.08
CA GLU A 177 8.88 25.25 -16.45
C GLU A 177 9.37 23.84 -16.81
N ALA A 178 8.62 22.82 -16.41
CA ALA A 178 8.89 21.41 -16.68
C ALA A 178 10.22 20.86 -16.11
N SER A 179 10.87 21.59 -15.20
CA SER A 179 12.14 21.12 -14.59
C SER A 179 11.96 19.93 -13.68
N ASP A 180 10.80 19.76 -13.04
CA ASP A 180 10.51 18.65 -12.14
C ASP A 180 9.95 17.45 -12.91
N CYS A 181 8.96 17.67 -13.78
CA CYS A 181 8.47 16.67 -14.75
C CYS A 181 7.74 17.31 -15.92
N GLN A 182 7.70 16.57 -17.04
CA GLN A 182 6.97 16.98 -18.25
C GLN A 182 5.58 16.37 -18.32
N ALA A 183 4.65 17.04 -18.95
CA ALA A 183 3.31 16.52 -19.24
C ALA A 183 3.40 15.15 -19.94
N GLY A 184 2.60 14.18 -19.47
CA GLY A 184 2.59 12.80 -19.97
C GLY A 184 3.69 11.89 -19.42
N GLN A 185 4.69 12.41 -18.71
CA GLN A 185 5.71 11.59 -18.06
C GLN A 185 5.09 10.63 -17.06
N VAL A 186 5.57 9.38 -17.03
CA VAL A 186 5.15 8.39 -16.03
C VAL A 186 5.72 8.80 -14.68
N LEU A 187 4.86 8.89 -13.67
CA LEU A 187 5.21 9.23 -12.29
C LEU A 187 5.17 8.00 -11.37
N LEU A 188 4.16 7.15 -11.55
CA LEU A 188 4.02 5.90 -10.80
C LEU A 188 3.56 4.78 -11.74
N GLU A 189 4.03 3.57 -11.48
CA GLU A 189 3.70 2.36 -12.23
C GLU A 189 2.85 1.39 -11.39
N PRO A 190 2.05 0.51 -12.04
CA PRO A 190 1.34 -0.56 -11.35
C PRO A 190 2.29 -1.43 -10.51
N GLY A 191 1.81 -1.91 -9.36
CA GLY A 191 2.60 -2.69 -8.39
C GLY A 191 3.27 -1.83 -7.31
N CYS A 192 3.25 -0.52 -7.44
CA CYS A 192 3.75 0.39 -6.41
C CYS A 192 2.83 0.40 -5.19
N GLN A 193 3.37 0.26 -3.98
CA GLN A 193 2.62 0.48 -2.75
C GLN A 193 2.45 1.98 -2.49
N LEU A 194 1.22 2.41 -2.25
CA LEU A 194 0.87 3.80 -2.05
C LEU A 194 1.19 4.25 -0.61
N THR A 195 2.32 4.91 -0.45
CA THR A 195 2.68 5.61 0.79
C THR A 195 2.22 7.08 0.73
N ALA A 196 2.48 7.86 1.77
CA ALA A 196 2.17 9.29 1.78
C ALA A 196 2.83 10.05 0.61
N LYS A 197 3.99 9.60 0.11
CA LYS A 197 4.68 10.22 -1.02
C LYS A 197 3.94 9.97 -2.33
N GLU A 198 3.57 8.72 -2.59
CA GLU A 198 2.84 8.33 -3.80
C GLU A 198 1.44 8.98 -3.84
N LEU A 199 0.76 9.07 -2.68
CA LEU A 199 -0.51 9.80 -2.58
C LEU A 199 -0.34 11.29 -2.86
N SER A 200 0.74 11.92 -2.41
CA SER A 200 1.04 13.33 -2.74
C SER A 200 1.25 13.52 -4.25
N ILE A 201 1.95 12.60 -4.92
CA ILE A 201 2.12 12.61 -6.37
C ILE A 201 0.77 12.46 -7.07
N ALA A 202 -0.05 11.49 -6.68
CA ALA A 202 -1.38 11.27 -7.25
C ALA A 202 -2.28 12.50 -7.08
N ALA A 203 -2.28 13.11 -5.89
CA ALA A 203 -3.02 14.34 -5.62
C ALA A 203 -2.54 15.52 -6.49
N SER A 204 -1.23 15.66 -6.71
CA SER A 204 -0.65 16.76 -7.50
C SER A 204 -1.07 16.75 -8.97
N ILE A 205 -1.48 15.60 -9.49
CA ILE A 205 -2.01 15.42 -10.86
C ILE A 205 -3.53 15.29 -10.89
N GLY A 206 -4.22 15.63 -9.81
CA GLY A 206 -5.68 15.69 -9.75
C GLY A 206 -6.39 14.33 -9.65
N LYS A 207 -5.71 13.25 -9.26
CA LYS A 207 -6.33 11.93 -9.07
C LYS A 207 -7.12 11.92 -7.74
N ALA A 208 -8.44 11.98 -7.83
CA ALA A 208 -9.34 11.85 -6.68
C ALA A 208 -9.65 10.39 -6.35
N GLU A 209 -9.57 9.50 -7.33
CA GLU A 209 -9.80 8.06 -7.22
C GLU A 209 -8.63 7.30 -7.85
N LEU A 210 -8.32 6.14 -7.29
CA LEU A 210 -7.20 5.29 -7.73
C LEU A 210 -7.68 3.86 -7.93
N LEU A 211 -7.21 3.22 -9.01
CA LEU A 211 -7.37 1.80 -9.24
C LEU A 211 -6.28 1.06 -8.44
N VAL A 212 -6.69 0.22 -7.51
CA VAL A 212 -5.79 -0.50 -6.60
C VAL A 212 -6.14 -1.98 -6.53
N SER A 213 -5.23 -2.83 -6.05
CA SER A 213 -5.56 -4.23 -5.74
C SER A 213 -6.57 -4.30 -4.60
N GLN A 214 -7.51 -5.25 -4.68
CA GLN A 214 -8.38 -5.58 -3.55
C GLN A 214 -7.56 -6.04 -2.34
N ILE A 215 -8.06 -5.79 -1.13
CA ILE A 215 -7.51 -6.36 0.10
C ILE A 215 -7.99 -7.81 0.19
N PRO A 216 -7.09 -8.80 0.41
CA PRO A 216 -7.48 -10.19 0.54
C PRO A 216 -8.40 -10.40 1.75
N ARG A 217 -9.40 -11.25 1.58
CA ARG A 217 -10.23 -11.75 2.68
C ARG A 217 -9.47 -12.88 3.36
N ILE A 218 -9.12 -12.69 4.62
CA ILE A 218 -8.28 -13.63 5.36
C ILE A 218 -9.12 -14.33 6.44
N SER A 219 -9.05 -15.65 6.50
CA SER A 219 -9.61 -16.44 7.60
C SER A 219 -8.51 -17.07 8.43
N ILE A 220 -8.55 -16.85 9.72
CA ILE A 220 -7.66 -17.46 10.71
C ILE A 220 -8.46 -18.51 11.46
N PHE A 221 -7.96 -19.72 11.45
CA PHE A 221 -8.62 -20.89 12.01
C PHE A 221 -7.73 -21.57 13.06
N THR A 222 -8.30 -21.86 14.22
CA THR A 222 -7.61 -22.63 15.28
C THR A 222 -8.42 -23.85 15.65
N THR A 223 -7.74 -25.00 15.89
CA THR A 223 -8.36 -26.20 16.41
C THR A 223 -7.62 -26.70 17.66
N GLY A 224 -8.32 -27.36 18.55
CA GLY A 224 -7.80 -27.96 19.77
C GLY A 224 -8.83 -27.95 20.91
N ASP A 225 -9.10 -29.13 21.49
CA ASP A 225 -9.99 -29.28 22.65
C ASP A 225 -9.43 -28.60 23.91
N GLU A 226 -8.11 -28.38 23.95
CA GLU A 226 -7.44 -27.69 25.05
C GLU A 226 -7.60 -26.17 25.02
N LEU A 227 -8.04 -25.60 23.88
CA LEU A 227 -8.10 -24.17 23.67
C LEU A 227 -9.41 -23.57 24.20
N VAL A 228 -9.29 -22.68 25.17
CA VAL A 228 -10.44 -21.94 25.72
C VAL A 228 -10.40 -20.45 25.38
N PRO A 229 -11.55 -19.76 25.39
CA PRO A 229 -11.60 -18.31 25.20
C PRO A 229 -10.66 -17.56 26.16
N ILE A 230 -10.17 -16.39 25.70
CA ILE A 230 -9.20 -15.56 26.47
C ILE A 230 -9.71 -15.21 27.87
N ALA A 231 -11.01 -14.90 28.01
CA ALA A 231 -11.63 -14.52 29.28
C ALA A 231 -11.96 -15.72 30.18
N ALA A 232 -11.88 -16.96 29.69
CA ALA A 232 -12.22 -18.14 30.47
C ALA A 232 -11.12 -18.45 31.48
N GLN A 233 -11.50 -19.07 32.64
CA GLN A 233 -10.58 -19.67 33.58
C GLN A 233 -10.24 -21.08 33.08
N PRO A 234 -8.99 -21.37 32.63
CA PRO A 234 -8.65 -22.67 32.09
C PRO A 234 -8.58 -23.72 33.20
N LEU A 235 -9.01 -24.93 32.90
CA LEU A 235 -8.74 -26.11 33.69
C LEU A 235 -7.26 -26.49 33.57
N PRO A 236 -6.72 -27.40 34.47
CA PRO A 236 -5.30 -27.75 34.45
C PRO A 236 -4.74 -28.30 33.13
N HIS A 237 -5.59 -28.83 32.26
CA HIS A 237 -5.25 -29.39 30.96
C HIS A 237 -5.61 -28.42 29.78
N GLN A 238 -6.11 -27.24 30.08
CA GLN A 238 -6.53 -26.25 29.07
C GLN A 238 -5.60 -25.04 29.04
N ILE A 239 -5.51 -24.41 27.88
CA ILE A 239 -4.77 -23.16 27.65
C ILE A 239 -5.67 -22.14 26.97
N ARG A 240 -5.35 -20.87 27.14
CA ARG A 240 -6.08 -19.79 26.45
C ARG A 240 -5.65 -19.69 25.00
N ARG A 241 -6.60 -19.49 24.15
CA ARG A 241 -6.41 -19.26 22.73
C ARG A 241 -5.70 -17.92 22.49
N SER A 242 -4.49 -17.93 21.94
CA SER A 242 -3.66 -16.74 21.74
C SER A 242 -3.17 -16.58 20.30
N ASN A 243 -2.96 -17.68 19.56
CA ASN A 243 -2.38 -17.63 18.22
C ASN A 243 -3.25 -16.87 17.23
N ASP A 244 -4.57 -17.08 17.23
CA ASP A 244 -5.51 -16.40 16.36
C ASP A 244 -5.51 -14.88 16.59
N LEU A 245 -5.43 -14.43 17.84
CA LEU A 245 -5.34 -13.01 18.16
C LEU A 245 -4.00 -12.41 17.71
N ALA A 246 -2.91 -13.13 17.93
CA ALA A 246 -1.60 -12.65 17.57
C ALA A 246 -1.41 -12.56 16.04
N LEU A 247 -1.88 -13.56 15.28
CA LEU A 247 -1.90 -13.53 13.82
C LEU A 247 -2.79 -12.40 13.27
N ASP A 248 -3.98 -12.24 13.82
CA ASP A 248 -4.91 -11.17 13.46
C ASP A 248 -4.27 -9.79 13.68
N SER A 249 -3.67 -9.58 14.85
CA SER A 249 -2.99 -8.33 15.19
C SER A 249 -1.77 -8.06 14.30
N ALA A 250 -1.02 -9.10 13.92
CA ALA A 250 0.11 -8.96 13.00
C ALA A 250 -0.34 -8.54 11.61
N LEU A 251 -1.41 -9.14 11.07
CA LEU A 251 -2.00 -8.79 9.79
C LEU A 251 -2.57 -7.37 9.81
N ASP A 252 -3.30 -7.01 10.86
CA ASP A 252 -3.86 -5.66 11.05
C ASP A 252 -2.77 -4.58 11.04
N SER A 253 -1.63 -4.85 11.69
CA SER A 253 -0.48 -3.94 11.71
C SER A 253 0.15 -3.68 10.34
N THR A 254 -0.09 -4.56 9.36
CA THR A 254 0.35 -4.43 7.97
C THR A 254 -0.73 -3.91 7.01
N GLY A 255 -1.91 -3.57 7.54
CA GLY A 255 -3.04 -3.02 6.77
C GLY A 255 -4.03 -4.05 6.23
N TYR A 256 -3.87 -5.34 6.58
CA TYR A 256 -4.82 -6.39 6.20
C TYR A 256 -5.95 -6.51 7.22
N VAL A 257 -6.95 -5.65 7.10
CA VAL A 257 -8.04 -5.47 8.08
C VAL A 257 -9.29 -6.33 7.82
N GLN A 258 -9.30 -7.14 6.76
CA GLN A 258 -10.42 -8.03 6.43
C GLN A 258 -10.19 -9.46 6.95
N THR A 259 -9.93 -9.60 8.24
CA THR A 259 -9.71 -10.89 8.88
C THR A 259 -10.95 -11.40 9.59
N ARG A 260 -11.12 -12.73 9.61
CA ARG A 260 -12.14 -13.44 10.41
C ARG A 260 -11.48 -14.56 11.17
N ARG A 261 -11.83 -14.72 12.46
CA ARG A 261 -11.25 -15.75 13.33
C ARG A 261 -12.29 -16.82 13.65
N PHE A 262 -11.88 -18.09 13.48
CA PHE A 262 -12.70 -19.27 13.75
C PHE A 262 -11.99 -20.18 14.74
N HIS A 263 -12.73 -20.89 15.55
CA HIS A 263 -12.25 -21.97 16.41
C HIS A 263 -13.24 -23.09 16.43
N ILE A 264 -12.75 -24.31 16.25
CA ILE A 264 -13.54 -25.53 16.37
C ILE A 264 -12.79 -26.54 17.27
N LEU A 265 -13.53 -27.49 17.80
CA LEU A 265 -12.98 -28.61 18.54
C LEU A 265 -12.37 -29.65 17.59
N ASP A 266 -11.58 -30.60 18.12
CA ASP A 266 -10.94 -31.65 17.33
C ASP A 266 -11.96 -32.72 16.86
N ASP A 267 -12.89 -32.29 16.00
CA ASP A 267 -13.87 -33.14 15.30
C ASP A 267 -13.62 -33.07 13.79
N LEU A 268 -13.40 -34.22 13.15
CA LEU A 268 -13.06 -34.28 11.73
C LEU A 268 -14.21 -33.75 10.84
N LYS A 269 -15.47 -34.11 11.14
CA LYS A 269 -16.62 -33.72 10.29
C LYS A 269 -16.92 -32.24 10.41
N GLU A 270 -16.82 -31.68 11.61
CA GLU A 270 -16.97 -30.24 11.83
C GLU A 270 -15.82 -29.50 11.13
N THR A 271 -14.59 -30.00 11.23
CA THR A 271 -13.39 -29.47 10.55
C THR A 271 -13.61 -29.43 9.02
N GLU A 272 -14.02 -30.53 8.39
CA GLU A 272 -14.29 -30.61 6.95
C GLU A 272 -15.36 -29.62 6.51
N SER A 273 -16.47 -29.52 7.24
CA SER A 273 -17.57 -28.61 6.92
C SER A 273 -17.14 -27.15 7.00
N VAL A 274 -16.39 -26.77 8.03
CA VAL A 274 -15.91 -25.40 8.24
C VAL A 274 -14.85 -25.03 7.19
N ILE A 275 -13.90 -25.96 6.91
CA ILE A 275 -12.89 -25.74 5.86
C ILE A 275 -13.55 -25.50 4.50
N ALA A 276 -14.52 -26.30 4.09
CA ALA A 276 -15.23 -26.10 2.83
C ALA A 276 -15.88 -24.71 2.74
N SER A 277 -16.57 -24.29 3.82
CA SER A 277 -17.19 -22.95 3.87
C SER A 277 -16.17 -21.80 3.83
N ILE A 278 -15.02 -21.95 4.50
CA ILE A 278 -13.97 -20.95 4.53
C ILE A 278 -13.28 -20.83 3.18
N LEU A 279 -13.01 -21.94 2.49
CA LEU A 279 -12.39 -22.00 1.16
C LEU A 279 -13.20 -21.19 0.12
N GLU A 280 -14.53 -21.22 0.21
CA GLU A 280 -15.39 -20.45 -0.68
C GLU A 280 -15.39 -18.94 -0.41
N GLN A 281 -15.07 -18.51 0.80
CA GLN A 281 -15.24 -17.12 1.25
C GLN A 281 -13.93 -16.35 1.41
N SER A 282 -12.78 -17.03 1.42
CA SER A 282 -11.47 -16.45 1.74
C SER A 282 -10.51 -16.54 0.58
N ASP A 283 -9.63 -15.57 0.46
CA ASP A 283 -8.53 -15.56 -0.49
C ASP A 283 -7.26 -16.15 0.16
N ILE A 284 -7.12 -15.96 1.49
CA ILE A 284 -6.04 -16.54 2.30
C ILE A 284 -6.65 -17.20 3.54
N ILE A 285 -6.19 -18.42 3.83
CA ILE A 285 -6.59 -19.18 5.00
C ILE A 285 -5.35 -19.52 5.81
N ILE A 286 -5.34 -19.14 7.09
CA ILE A 286 -4.25 -19.42 8.03
C ILE A 286 -4.81 -20.35 9.11
N LEU A 287 -4.28 -21.54 9.18
CA LEU A 287 -4.64 -22.56 10.17
C LEU A 287 -3.53 -22.64 11.21
N ALA A 288 -3.87 -22.62 12.50
CA ALA A 288 -2.90 -22.72 13.60
C ALA A 288 -3.25 -23.89 14.51
N GLY A 289 -2.42 -24.94 14.50
CA GLY A 289 -2.62 -26.21 15.18
C GLY A 289 -2.97 -27.35 14.21
N GLY A 290 -3.05 -28.59 14.71
CA GLY A 290 -3.53 -29.77 13.98
C GLY A 290 -2.73 -30.27 12.77
N ILE A 291 -1.45 -29.85 12.60
CA ILE A 291 -0.62 -30.18 11.43
C ILE A 291 0.62 -31.04 11.71
N SER A 292 0.84 -31.38 12.98
CA SER A 292 1.98 -32.19 13.38
C SER A 292 1.74 -33.67 13.05
N LYS A 293 2.40 -34.58 13.73
CA LYS A 293 2.25 -36.04 13.55
C LYS A 293 1.39 -36.69 14.65
N GLY A 294 0.56 -35.91 15.32
CA GLY A 294 -0.33 -36.40 16.37
C GLY A 294 -1.49 -37.24 15.83
N LYS A 295 -2.02 -38.14 16.65
CA LYS A 295 -3.15 -39.01 16.26
C LYS A 295 -4.49 -38.24 16.02
N ARG A 296 -4.53 -36.96 16.38
CA ARG A 296 -5.68 -36.05 16.23
C ARG A 296 -5.41 -34.88 15.29
N ASP A 297 -4.29 -34.93 14.54
CA ASP A 297 -3.96 -33.90 13.56
C ASP A 297 -4.69 -34.16 12.24
N PHE A 298 -5.98 -33.85 12.22
CA PHE A 298 -6.87 -34.13 11.09
C PHE A 298 -6.79 -33.08 9.96
N LEU A 299 -6.16 -31.95 10.18
CA LEU A 299 -6.14 -30.84 9.22
C LEU A 299 -5.56 -31.20 7.85
N PRO A 300 -4.43 -31.92 7.70
CA PRO A 300 -3.92 -32.30 6.38
C PRO A 300 -4.89 -33.15 5.59
N GLU A 301 -5.51 -34.14 6.23
CA GLU A 301 -6.51 -35.03 5.63
C GLU A 301 -7.80 -34.25 5.23
N ALA A 302 -8.30 -33.39 6.11
CA ALA A 302 -9.46 -32.56 5.85
C ALA A 302 -9.24 -31.59 4.70
N LEU A 303 -8.04 -30.99 4.58
CA LEU A 303 -7.68 -30.12 3.48
C LEU A 303 -7.62 -30.88 2.14
N GLU A 304 -6.98 -32.06 2.11
CA GLU A 304 -6.90 -32.91 0.93
C GLU A 304 -8.31 -33.40 0.51
N THR A 305 -9.16 -33.78 1.47
CA THR A 305 -10.56 -34.17 1.21
C THR A 305 -11.38 -33.01 0.65
N ALA A 306 -11.12 -31.77 1.13
CA ALA A 306 -11.75 -30.56 0.60
C ALA A 306 -11.22 -30.14 -0.78
N GLY A 307 -10.25 -30.84 -1.34
CA GLY A 307 -9.70 -30.60 -2.68
C GLY A 307 -8.57 -29.57 -2.71
N VAL A 308 -7.94 -29.25 -1.57
CA VAL A 308 -6.78 -28.37 -1.53
C VAL A 308 -5.54 -29.11 -2.05
N SER A 309 -4.89 -28.57 -3.06
CA SER A 309 -3.65 -29.10 -3.63
C SER A 309 -2.46 -28.74 -2.75
N LYS A 310 -1.85 -29.74 -2.10
CA LYS A 310 -0.67 -29.52 -1.27
C LYS A 310 0.58 -29.28 -2.10
N SER A 311 1.29 -28.19 -1.81
CA SER A 311 2.61 -27.90 -2.40
C SER A 311 3.75 -28.47 -1.55
N PHE A 312 3.75 -28.21 -0.24
CA PHE A 312 4.73 -28.77 0.71
C PHE A 312 4.18 -28.79 2.15
N GLN A 313 4.93 -29.48 3.05
CA GLN A 313 4.54 -29.57 4.47
C GLN A 313 5.72 -29.41 5.44
N TRP A 314 6.96 -29.55 4.99
CA TRP A 314 8.13 -29.57 5.88
C TRP A 314 9.21 -28.63 5.37
N VAL A 315 9.59 -27.65 6.21
CA VAL A 315 10.64 -26.67 5.90
C VAL A 315 11.84 -26.90 6.83
N ALA A 316 13.04 -26.74 6.34
CA ALA A 316 14.29 -26.92 7.08
C ALA A 316 14.58 -25.70 7.98
N GLN A 317 13.65 -25.40 8.89
CA GLN A 317 13.78 -24.32 9.88
C GLN A 317 13.54 -24.81 11.30
N ARG A 318 14.01 -24.08 12.31
CA ARG A 318 13.81 -24.37 13.72
C ARG A 318 13.74 -23.06 14.54
N PRO A 319 12.61 -22.77 15.22
CA PRO A 319 11.36 -23.54 15.27
C PRO A 319 10.56 -23.45 13.96
N GLY A 320 9.39 -24.08 13.88
CA GLY A 320 8.48 -23.95 12.74
C GLY A 320 8.71 -24.96 11.60
N LYS A 321 9.42 -26.09 11.82
CA LYS A 321 9.63 -27.12 10.79
C LYS A 321 8.35 -27.57 10.09
N PRO A 322 7.20 -27.82 10.77
CA PRO A 322 5.92 -28.04 10.12
C PRO A 322 5.41 -26.69 9.59
N LEU A 323 5.34 -26.55 8.28
CA LEU A 323 4.63 -25.48 7.57
C LEU A 323 3.98 -26.13 6.37
N TRP A 324 2.67 -26.33 6.43
CA TRP A 324 1.89 -26.86 5.33
C TRP A 324 1.42 -25.70 4.44
N PHE A 325 1.65 -25.80 3.14
CA PHE A 325 1.17 -24.83 2.16
C PHE A 325 0.52 -25.55 0.99
N GLY A 326 -0.58 -24.97 0.51
CA GLY A 326 -1.30 -25.44 -0.66
C GLY A 326 -2.25 -24.38 -1.18
N ASP A 327 -2.89 -24.68 -2.31
CA ASP A 327 -3.86 -23.83 -2.95
C ASP A 327 -5.13 -24.59 -3.34
N TYR A 328 -6.23 -23.84 -3.44
CA TYR A 328 -7.56 -24.32 -3.82
C TYR A 328 -8.13 -23.40 -4.89
N THR A 329 -8.65 -23.99 -5.98
CA THR A 329 -9.25 -23.22 -7.08
C THR A 329 -10.71 -23.61 -7.25
N ILE A 330 -11.60 -22.63 -7.21
CA ILE A 330 -13.03 -22.78 -7.48
C ILE A 330 -13.53 -21.58 -8.30
N ASN A 331 -14.26 -21.85 -9.40
CA ASN A 331 -14.85 -20.80 -10.26
C ASN A 331 -13.82 -19.70 -10.64
N ASP A 332 -12.66 -20.10 -11.10
CA ASP A 332 -11.53 -19.24 -11.48
C ASP A 332 -10.97 -18.34 -10.35
N ARG A 333 -11.35 -18.62 -9.10
CA ARG A 333 -10.79 -17.97 -7.93
C ARG A 333 -9.85 -18.91 -7.20
N LYS A 334 -8.64 -18.43 -6.95
CA LYS A 334 -7.62 -19.17 -6.21
C LYS A 334 -7.55 -18.70 -4.76
N SER A 335 -7.50 -19.63 -3.83
CA SER A 335 -7.34 -19.42 -2.39
C SER A 335 -6.07 -20.11 -1.92
N TYR A 336 -5.34 -19.48 -1.00
CA TYR A 336 -4.07 -20.00 -0.47
C TYR A 336 -4.24 -20.43 0.96
N VAL A 337 -3.74 -21.60 1.30
CA VAL A 337 -3.84 -22.20 2.61
C VAL A 337 -2.47 -22.35 3.23
N PHE A 338 -2.30 -21.74 4.40
CA PHE A 338 -1.13 -21.86 5.26
C PHE A 338 -1.55 -22.55 6.54
N ALA A 339 -0.99 -23.72 6.82
CA ALA A 339 -1.23 -24.37 8.09
C ALA A 339 0.06 -24.38 8.93
N LEU A 340 -0.04 -23.82 10.12
CA LEU A 340 1.06 -23.47 11.02
C LEU A 340 1.00 -24.36 12.28
N PRO A 341 2.15 -24.58 12.96
CA PRO A 341 2.17 -25.31 14.24
C PRO A 341 1.34 -24.63 15.32
N GLY A 342 0.78 -25.40 16.24
CA GLY A 342 0.07 -24.86 17.41
C GLY A 342 0.98 -24.16 18.43
N ASN A 343 2.29 -24.40 18.43
CA ASN A 343 3.21 -23.69 19.32
C ASN A 343 3.32 -22.22 18.92
N PRO A 344 3.07 -21.24 19.82
CA PRO A 344 3.05 -19.82 19.49
C PRO A 344 4.32 -19.31 18.81
N VAL A 345 5.51 -19.73 19.32
CA VAL A 345 6.79 -19.31 18.71
C VAL A 345 6.95 -19.86 17.29
N SER A 346 6.53 -21.09 17.06
CA SER A 346 6.60 -21.71 15.73
C SER A 346 5.56 -21.17 14.74
N CYS A 347 4.52 -20.55 15.24
CA CYS A 347 3.45 -19.94 14.45
C CYS A 347 3.91 -18.61 13.79
N PHE A 348 4.93 -17.97 14.37
CA PHE A 348 5.48 -16.67 13.93
C PHE A 348 6.87 -16.77 13.29
N THR A 349 7.36 -17.96 13.03
CA THR A 349 8.59 -18.16 12.25
C THR A 349 8.26 -18.35 10.80
#